data_4e312ca5e21eaa6b258075c7f662d9ff
#
_entry.id   4e312ca5e21eaa6b258075c7f662d9ff
#
_cell.length_a   1.000
_cell.length_b   1.000
_cell.length_c   1.000
_cell.angle_alpha   90.00
_cell.angle_beta   90.00
_cell.angle_gamma   90.00
#
_symmetry.space_group_name_H-M   'P 1'
#
loop_
_entity.id
_entity.type
_entity.pdbx_description
1 polymer ?
#
loop_
_entity_poly.entity_id
_entity_poly.type
_entity_poly.pdbx_seq_one_letter_code
_entity_poly.pdbx_strand_id
1 'polypeptide(L)'
;MNTWHHSVFSQPIPNLSPKGVDLISSSGATAVFILESAVTKGLQFNSVWSVGNAKQIGVEDVLQFMDENFDSENDSRIKLLYIESIQNPDRLLFHASSLIRKGCKIAAIKAGSSESGSRAASSHTGAIASSDSAVEALFRKAGIVRCFSREELTTVGCVFTLPELK
;
A
#
# COMPACT_ATOMS: atom_id res chain seq x y z
N MET A 1 -6.41 14.88 12.99
CA MET A 1 -7.82 15.23 12.62
C MET A 1 -8.09 14.60 11.27
N ASN A 2 -8.78 13.45 11.23
CA ASN A 2 -9.03 12.71 9.99
C ASN A 2 -10.24 13.32 9.28
N THR A 3 -9.99 14.19 8.30
CA THR A 3 -11.06 14.72 7.45
C THR A 3 -11.28 13.75 6.28
N TRP A 4 -12.33 12.95 6.37
CA TRP A 4 -12.76 12.09 5.28
C TRP A 4 -13.66 12.88 4.33
N HIS A 5 -13.22 13.02 3.09
CA HIS A 5 -14.10 13.50 2.03
C HIS A 5 -14.81 12.30 1.40
N HIS A 6 -16.14 12.23 1.55
CA HIS A 6 -16.95 11.25 0.85
C HIS A 6 -16.89 11.52 -0.65
N SER A 7 -16.36 10.61 -1.44
CA SER A 7 -16.55 10.63 -2.88
C SER A 7 -17.88 9.96 -3.24
N VAL A 8 -18.48 10.34 -4.38
CA VAL A 8 -19.77 9.83 -4.88
C VAL A 8 -19.75 8.30 -5.11
N PHE A 9 -18.58 7.68 -5.06
CA PHE A 9 -18.35 6.25 -5.30
C PHE A 9 -18.01 5.47 -4.04
N SER A 10 -17.98 6.09 -2.86
CA SER A 10 -17.56 5.41 -1.64
C SER A 10 -18.74 4.81 -0.89
N GLN A 11 -18.70 3.51 -0.66
CA GLN A 11 -19.40 2.87 0.46
C GLN A 11 -18.90 3.50 1.78
N PRO A 12 -19.74 3.58 2.83
CA PRO A 12 -19.27 4.03 4.13
C PRO A 12 -18.04 3.20 4.54
N ILE A 13 -16.95 3.89 4.87
CA ILE A 13 -15.73 3.22 5.34
C ILE A 13 -16.10 2.53 6.65
N PRO A 14 -15.78 1.23 6.80
CA PRO A 14 -16.04 0.53 8.04
C PRO A 14 -15.29 1.20 9.20
N ASN A 15 -15.79 1.05 10.40
CA ASN A 15 -15.19 1.61 11.60
C ASN A 15 -13.68 1.37 11.61
N LEU A 16 -12.92 2.46 11.71
CA LEU A 16 -11.46 2.38 11.80
C LEU A 16 -11.06 1.77 13.14
N SER A 17 -10.03 0.96 13.11
CA SER A 17 -9.44 0.32 14.29
C SER A 17 -7.96 0.70 14.40
N PRO A 18 -7.48 1.18 15.55
CA PRO A 18 -6.05 1.49 15.74
C PRO A 18 -5.12 0.30 15.45
N LYS A 19 -5.64 -0.92 15.58
CA LYS A 19 -4.91 -2.17 15.27
C LYS A 19 -5.19 -2.71 13.86
N GLY A 20 -5.97 -1.98 13.06
CA GLY A 20 -6.22 -2.31 11.67
C GLY A 20 -5.00 -2.09 10.79
N VAL A 21 -5.16 -2.29 9.49
CA VAL A 21 -4.09 -2.07 8.52
C VAL A 21 -4.11 -0.64 7.96
N ASP A 22 -2.95 -0.12 7.58
CA ASP A 22 -2.87 1.09 6.77
C ASP A 22 -2.86 0.71 5.30
N LEU A 23 -3.73 1.31 4.51
CA LEU A 23 -3.75 1.20 3.06
C LEU A 23 -3.20 2.48 2.44
N ILE A 24 -2.18 2.35 1.59
CA ILE A 24 -1.62 3.45 0.80
C ILE A 24 -1.81 3.11 -0.68
N SER A 25 -2.56 3.92 -1.41
CA SER A 25 -2.91 3.64 -2.79
C SER A 25 -2.62 4.82 -3.72
N SER A 26 -1.96 4.54 -4.85
CA SER A 26 -1.80 5.48 -5.95
C SER A 26 -3.09 5.70 -6.76
N SER A 27 -4.14 4.93 -6.50
CA SER A 27 -5.43 5.03 -7.21
C SER A 27 -6.59 5.03 -6.23
N GLY A 28 -7.39 6.09 -6.27
CA GLY A 28 -8.61 6.19 -5.43
C GLY A 28 -9.63 5.11 -5.75
N ALA A 29 -9.89 4.84 -7.03
CA ALA A 29 -10.80 3.78 -7.45
C ALA A 29 -10.33 2.39 -6.97
N THR A 30 -9.04 2.11 -7.12
CA THR A 30 -8.47 0.83 -6.65
C THR A 30 -8.50 0.71 -5.14
N ALA A 31 -8.32 1.81 -4.40
CA ALA A 31 -8.46 1.81 -2.95
C ALA A 31 -9.85 1.34 -2.53
N VAL A 32 -10.92 1.84 -3.18
CA VAL A 32 -12.31 1.39 -2.91
C VAL A 32 -12.46 -0.11 -3.13
N PHE A 33 -11.98 -0.65 -4.26
CA PHE A 33 -12.06 -2.09 -4.53
C PHE A 33 -11.26 -2.95 -3.54
N ILE A 34 -10.11 -2.44 -3.06
CA ILE A 34 -9.33 -3.13 -2.03
C ILE A 34 -10.11 -3.12 -0.71
N LEU A 35 -10.73 -1.99 -0.33
CA LEU A 35 -11.55 -1.88 0.87
C LEU A 35 -12.73 -2.84 0.83
N GLU A 36 -13.48 -2.90 -0.27
CA GLU A 36 -14.60 -3.82 -0.44
C GLU A 36 -14.18 -5.29 -0.28
N SER A 37 -13.09 -5.70 -0.96
CA SER A 37 -12.54 -7.04 -0.85
C SER A 37 -12.05 -7.37 0.57
N ALA A 38 -11.44 -6.41 1.25
CA ALA A 38 -10.90 -6.58 2.60
C ALA A 38 -12.01 -6.71 3.66
N VAL A 39 -13.06 -5.89 3.56
CA VAL A 39 -14.19 -5.91 4.51
C VAL A 39 -14.90 -7.25 4.49
N THR A 40 -15.11 -7.85 3.32
CA THR A 40 -15.72 -9.19 3.20
C THR A 40 -14.89 -10.29 3.88
N LYS A 41 -13.58 -10.07 4.08
CA LYS A 41 -12.66 -10.96 4.79
C LYS A 41 -12.50 -10.61 6.28
N GLY A 42 -13.21 -9.58 6.77
CA GLY A 42 -13.11 -9.11 8.15
C GLY A 42 -11.85 -8.30 8.46
N LEU A 43 -11.10 -7.85 7.44
CA LEU A 43 -9.93 -7.01 7.63
C LEU A 43 -10.36 -5.59 8.04
N GLN A 44 -9.81 -5.10 9.15
CA GLN A 44 -10.07 -3.76 9.64
C GLN A 44 -8.97 -2.80 9.21
N PHE A 45 -9.31 -1.54 9.01
CA PHE A 45 -8.36 -0.49 8.62
C PHE A 45 -8.10 0.47 9.78
N ASN A 46 -6.85 0.90 9.89
CA ASN A 46 -6.44 2.03 10.75
C ASN A 46 -6.49 3.34 9.95
N SER A 47 -5.91 3.34 8.76
CA SER A 47 -5.94 4.51 7.88
C SER A 47 -5.97 4.11 6.40
N VAL A 48 -6.46 5.03 5.57
CA VAL A 48 -6.44 4.89 4.10
C VAL A 48 -5.88 6.17 3.50
N TRP A 49 -4.80 6.05 2.75
CA TRP A 49 -4.11 7.13 2.07
C TRP A 49 -4.26 6.96 0.57
N SER A 50 -4.90 7.92 -0.09
CA SER A 50 -4.98 7.96 -1.55
C SER A 50 -4.14 9.13 -2.05
N VAL A 51 -3.04 8.83 -2.74
CA VAL A 51 -2.08 9.84 -3.24
C VAL A 51 -2.31 10.22 -4.70
N GLY A 52 -3.29 9.60 -5.37
CA GLY A 52 -3.59 9.86 -6.77
C GLY A 52 -2.41 9.56 -7.68
N ASN A 53 -2.25 10.32 -8.75
CA ASN A 53 -1.22 10.11 -9.77
C ASN A 53 0.23 10.42 -9.31
N ALA A 54 0.45 10.58 -8.01
CA ALA A 54 1.77 10.77 -7.39
C ALA A 54 2.61 11.93 -7.97
N LYS A 55 1.98 12.98 -8.54
CA LYS A 55 2.70 14.12 -9.11
C LYS A 55 3.40 15.00 -8.07
N GLN A 56 2.86 15.05 -6.85
CA GLN A 56 3.39 15.84 -5.74
C GLN A 56 3.77 14.98 -4.54
N ILE A 57 2.94 13.97 -4.23
CA ILE A 57 3.13 13.06 -3.11
C ILE A 57 2.97 11.64 -3.65
N GLY A 58 4.01 10.82 -3.50
CA GLY A 58 4.04 9.41 -3.85
C GLY A 58 3.79 8.50 -2.63
N VAL A 59 3.73 7.21 -2.88
CA VAL A 59 3.64 6.19 -1.82
C VAL A 59 4.87 6.26 -0.91
N GLU A 60 6.04 6.54 -1.48
CA GLU A 60 7.30 6.69 -0.77
C GLU A 60 7.31 7.87 0.22
N ASP A 61 6.60 8.96 -0.09
CA ASP A 61 6.48 10.11 0.81
C ASP A 61 5.60 9.78 2.01
N VAL A 62 4.51 9.03 1.78
CA VAL A 62 3.65 8.55 2.87
C VAL A 62 4.40 7.56 3.76
N LEU A 63 5.18 6.63 3.17
CA LEU A 63 6.01 5.71 3.94
C LEU A 63 7.07 6.46 4.75
N GLN A 64 7.69 7.51 4.19
CA GLN A 64 8.60 8.37 4.93
C GLN A 64 7.91 9.00 6.14
N PHE A 65 6.75 9.62 5.94
CA PHE A 65 5.97 10.22 7.01
C PHE A 65 5.65 9.20 8.11
N MET A 66 5.19 8.01 7.73
CA MET A 66 4.87 6.95 8.69
C MET A 66 6.12 6.44 9.43
N ASP A 67 7.26 6.33 8.75
CA ASP A 67 8.51 5.87 9.36
C ASP A 67 9.09 6.88 10.35
N GLU A 68 9.09 8.16 9.99
CA GLU A 68 9.62 9.25 10.83
C GLU A 68 8.77 9.49 12.08
N ASN A 69 7.45 9.23 12.01
CA ASN A 69 6.51 9.45 13.10
C ASN A 69 6.02 8.14 13.76
N PHE A 70 6.67 7.01 13.50
CA PHE A 70 6.20 5.70 13.94
C PHE A 70 6.22 5.54 15.46
N ASP A 71 5.04 5.30 16.03
CA ASP A 71 4.84 4.93 17.43
C ASP A 71 4.47 3.43 17.52
N SER A 72 5.37 2.63 18.08
CA SER A 72 5.20 1.17 18.17
C SER A 72 4.02 0.73 19.05
N GLU A 73 3.50 1.59 19.92
CA GLU A 73 2.37 1.29 20.82
C GLU A 73 1.02 1.62 20.18
N ASN A 74 0.97 2.71 19.40
CA ASN A 74 -0.27 3.28 18.90
C ASN A 74 -0.49 3.09 17.41
N ASP A 75 0.57 2.91 16.61
CA ASP A 75 0.44 2.79 15.16
C ASP A 75 0.21 1.36 14.68
N SER A 76 -0.49 1.26 13.56
CA SER A 76 -0.61 0.00 12.83
C SER A 76 0.75 -0.55 12.41
N ARG A 77 0.97 -1.85 12.58
CA ARG A 77 2.17 -2.55 12.11
C ARG A 77 2.02 -3.16 10.73
N ILE A 78 0.87 -3.00 10.08
CA ILE A 78 0.60 -3.62 8.79
C ILE A 78 0.34 -2.54 7.76
N LYS A 79 1.13 -2.53 6.67
CA LYS A 79 1.00 -1.58 5.58
C LYS A 79 0.70 -2.34 4.29
N LEU A 80 -0.40 -2.00 3.63
CA LEU A 80 -0.78 -2.52 2.32
C LEU A 80 -0.61 -1.43 1.27
N LEU A 81 0.13 -1.71 0.21
CA LEU A 81 0.50 -0.72 -0.80
C LEU A 81 -0.07 -1.11 -2.16
N TYR A 82 -0.69 -0.15 -2.84
CA TYR A 82 -1.00 -0.24 -4.25
C TYR A 82 -0.24 0.87 -4.99
N ILE A 83 0.73 0.49 -5.81
CA ILE A 83 1.72 1.39 -6.40
C ILE A 83 1.60 1.37 -7.91
N GLU A 84 1.26 2.50 -8.53
CA GLU A 84 1.25 2.65 -10.00
C GLU A 84 2.62 3.11 -10.53
N SER A 85 3.30 4.00 -9.81
CA SER A 85 4.63 4.47 -10.14
C SER A 85 5.48 4.63 -8.89
N ILE A 86 6.79 4.45 -9.03
CA ILE A 86 7.78 4.71 -7.98
C ILE A 86 8.66 5.84 -8.48
N GLN A 87 8.55 7.02 -7.88
CA GLN A 87 9.31 8.20 -8.28
C GLN A 87 10.72 8.19 -7.66
N ASN A 88 10.82 7.70 -6.43
CA ASN A 88 12.09 7.62 -5.72
C ASN A 88 12.28 6.21 -5.11
N PRO A 89 12.90 5.27 -5.86
CA PRO A 89 13.12 3.90 -5.40
C PRO A 89 14.00 3.81 -4.14
N ASP A 90 14.98 4.70 -3.99
CA ASP A 90 15.86 4.69 -2.82
C ASP A 90 15.12 5.11 -1.55
N ARG A 91 14.22 6.09 -1.66
CA ARG A 91 13.35 6.51 -0.55
C ARG A 91 12.40 5.39 -0.16
N LEU A 92 11.75 4.75 -1.13
CA LEU A 92 10.89 3.59 -0.88
C LEU A 92 11.65 2.49 -0.14
N LEU A 93 12.84 2.13 -0.65
CA LEU A 93 13.69 1.11 -0.05
C LEU A 93 14.06 1.45 1.38
N PHE A 94 14.51 2.68 1.62
CA PHE A 94 14.99 3.12 2.93
C PHE A 94 13.88 3.06 3.98
N HIS A 95 12.74 3.73 3.71
CA HIS A 95 11.66 3.85 4.69
C HIS A 95 10.88 2.54 4.88
N ALA A 96 10.66 1.76 3.83
CA ALA A 96 10.05 0.44 3.96
C ALA A 96 10.93 -0.51 4.79
N SER A 97 12.24 -0.56 4.51
CA SER A 97 13.17 -1.36 5.30
C SER A 97 13.27 -0.91 6.76
N SER A 98 13.20 0.41 7.00
CA SER A 98 13.18 0.99 8.35
C SER A 98 11.94 0.55 9.12
N LEU A 99 10.75 0.70 8.55
CA LEU A 99 9.49 0.26 9.14
C LEU A 99 9.49 -1.24 9.45
N ILE A 100 10.01 -2.07 8.52
CA ILE A 100 10.11 -3.53 8.73
C ILE A 100 11.03 -3.85 9.90
N ARG A 101 12.18 -3.17 10.04
CA ARG A 101 13.05 -3.32 11.22
C ARG A 101 12.39 -2.88 12.52
N LYS A 102 11.44 -1.94 12.48
CA LYS A 102 10.60 -1.53 13.60
C LYS A 102 9.46 -2.51 13.90
N GLY A 103 9.38 -3.65 13.17
CA GLY A 103 8.38 -4.70 13.36
C GLY A 103 7.12 -4.54 12.52
N CYS A 104 7.12 -3.67 11.51
CA CYS A 104 6.02 -3.59 10.55
C CYS A 104 6.09 -4.72 9.53
N LYS A 105 4.94 -5.13 9.01
CA LYS A 105 4.77 -6.06 7.88
C LYS A 105 4.21 -5.27 6.70
N ILE A 106 4.86 -5.37 5.54
CA ILE A 106 4.48 -4.60 4.35
C ILE A 106 4.20 -5.56 3.19
N ALA A 107 3.03 -5.42 2.56
CA ALA A 107 2.72 -6.10 1.31
C ALA A 107 2.34 -5.08 0.23
N ALA A 108 2.70 -5.36 -1.02
CA ALA A 108 2.51 -4.42 -2.11
C ALA A 108 2.12 -5.07 -3.44
N ILE A 109 1.25 -4.37 -4.16
CA ILE A 109 1.03 -4.58 -5.60
C ILE A 109 1.73 -3.45 -6.34
N LYS A 110 2.53 -3.79 -7.36
CA LYS A 110 2.96 -2.85 -8.40
C LYS A 110 2.06 -3.03 -9.62
N ALA A 111 1.25 -2.02 -9.91
CA ALA A 111 0.41 -2.02 -11.10
C ALA A 111 1.24 -1.96 -12.39
N GLY A 112 0.71 -2.50 -13.47
CA GLY A 112 1.38 -2.47 -14.77
C GLY A 112 2.56 -3.42 -14.91
N SER A 113 2.63 -4.47 -14.09
CA SER A 113 3.70 -5.49 -14.16
C SER A 113 3.56 -6.45 -15.35
N SER A 114 2.38 -6.54 -16.01
CA SER A 114 2.20 -7.28 -17.25
C SER A 114 2.43 -6.38 -18.47
N GLU A 115 2.83 -6.95 -19.63
CA GLU A 115 3.03 -6.17 -20.88
C GLU A 115 1.80 -5.37 -21.31
N SER A 116 0.60 -5.94 -21.16
CA SER A 116 -0.66 -5.25 -21.42
C SER A 116 -0.98 -4.19 -20.37
N GLY A 117 -0.69 -4.48 -19.10
CA GLY A 117 -0.85 -3.54 -17.99
C GLY A 117 0.16 -2.39 -18.05
N SER A 118 1.38 -2.64 -18.50
CA SER A 118 2.41 -1.61 -18.72
C SER A 118 1.99 -0.63 -19.82
N ARG A 119 1.43 -1.12 -20.95
CA ARG A 119 0.90 -0.26 -22.00
C ARG A 119 -0.29 0.58 -21.54
N ALA A 120 -1.20 0.01 -20.74
CA ALA A 120 -2.32 0.74 -20.18
C ALA A 120 -1.87 1.80 -19.18
N ALA A 121 -0.92 1.49 -18.30
CA ALA A 121 -0.38 2.42 -17.30
C ALA A 121 0.40 3.57 -17.96
N SER A 122 1.22 3.30 -18.98
CA SER A 122 1.99 4.32 -19.70
C SER A 122 1.09 5.29 -20.47
N SER A 123 -0.03 4.82 -21.04
CA SER A 123 -1.00 5.68 -21.71
C SER A 123 -1.78 6.59 -20.74
N HIS A 124 -1.93 6.17 -19.47
CA HIS A 124 -2.69 6.91 -18.47
C HIS A 124 -1.85 7.88 -17.64
N THR A 125 -0.58 7.58 -17.40
CA THR A 125 0.27 8.36 -16.48
C THR A 125 1.49 9.00 -17.14
N GLY A 126 1.82 8.62 -18.39
CA GLY A 126 3.04 9.09 -19.06
C GLY A 126 4.35 8.63 -18.39
N ALA A 127 4.28 7.77 -17.38
CA ALA A 127 5.44 7.28 -16.66
C ALA A 127 6.11 6.13 -17.41
N ILE A 128 7.45 6.15 -17.48
CA ILE A 128 8.24 5.02 -17.97
C ILE A 128 8.07 3.88 -16.97
N ALA A 129 7.50 2.77 -17.41
CA ALA A 129 7.33 1.60 -16.56
C ALA A 129 8.71 1.07 -16.13
N SER A 130 8.96 1.03 -14.84
CA SER A 130 10.12 0.34 -14.28
C SER A 130 10.06 -1.14 -14.71
N SER A 131 11.21 -1.74 -15.03
CA SER A 131 11.21 -3.17 -15.39
C SER A 131 10.69 -3.99 -14.21
N ASP A 132 9.90 -5.02 -14.49
CA ASP A 132 9.29 -5.87 -13.44
C ASP A 132 10.36 -6.52 -12.56
N SER A 133 11.50 -6.89 -13.16
CA SER A 133 12.67 -7.43 -12.44
C SER A 133 13.29 -6.41 -11.45
N ALA A 134 13.32 -5.13 -11.80
CA ALA A 134 13.82 -4.09 -10.91
C ALA A 134 12.88 -3.88 -9.71
N VAL A 135 11.56 -3.91 -9.96
CA VAL A 135 10.56 -3.83 -8.88
C VAL A 135 10.65 -5.05 -7.96
N GLU A 136 10.80 -6.24 -8.51
CA GLU A 136 11.00 -7.48 -7.74
C GLU A 136 12.23 -7.40 -6.85
N ALA A 137 13.37 -6.96 -7.41
CA ALA A 137 14.61 -6.80 -6.65
C ALA A 137 14.46 -5.75 -5.54
N LEU A 138 13.78 -4.63 -5.82
CA LEU A 138 13.52 -3.57 -4.86
C LEU A 138 12.67 -4.07 -3.68
N PHE A 139 11.54 -4.73 -3.97
CA PHE A 139 10.63 -5.23 -2.95
C PHE A 139 11.29 -6.29 -2.08
N ARG A 140 12.00 -7.25 -2.71
CA ARG A 140 12.76 -8.28 -1.99
C ARG A 140 13.84 -7.68 -1.10
N LYS A 141 14.59 -6.68 -1.58
CA LYS A 141 15.64 -6.00 -0.79
C LYS A 141 15.03 -5.21 0.37
N ALA A 142 13.86 -4.62 0.19
CA ALA A 142 13.14 -3.89 1.23
C ALA A 142 12.49 -4.81 2.27
N GLY A 143 12.25 -6.09 1.94
CA GLY A 143 11.47 -7.02 2.76
C GLY A 143 9.96 -6.92 2.54
N ILE A 144 9.53 -6.31 1.44
CA ILE A 144 8.13 -6.16 1.09
C ILE A 144 7.63 -7.48 0.45
N VAL A 145 6.50 -8.00 0.92
CA VAL A 145 5.82 -9.13 0.28
C VAL A 145 5.12 -8.64 -0.99
N ARG A 146 5.54 -9.17 -2.14
CA ARG A 146 4.94 -8.82 -3.42
C ARG A 146 3.66 -9.60 -3.63
N CYS A 147 2.60 -8.90 -4.03
CA CYS A 147 1.32 -9.45 -4.42
C CYS A 147 1.01 -9.08 -5.88
N PHE A 148 0.28 -9.96 -6.59
CA PHE A 148 -0.04 -9.80 -8.00
C PHE A 148 -1.52 -9.51 -8.26
N SER A 149 -2.36 -9.62 -7.21
CA SER A 149 -3.77 -9.29 -7.29
C SER A 149 -4.26 -8.62 -6.00
N ARG A 150 -5.38 -7.91 -6.10
CA ARG A 150 -6.04 -7.29 -4.93
C ARG A 150 -6.50 -8.34 -3.93
N GLU A 151 -6.95 -9.49 -4.44
CA GLU A 151 -7.36 -10.66 -3.66
C GLU A 151 -6.20 -11.20 -2.81
N GLU A 152 -5.03 -11.33 -3.42
CA GLU A 152 -3.80 -11.75 -2.76
C GLU A 152 -3.36 -10.72 -1.71
N LEU A 153 -3.36 -9.42 -2.05
CA LEU A 153 -2.99 -8.34 -1.13
C LEU A 153 -3.86 -8.37 0.14
N THR A 154 -5.18 -8.47 -0.02
CA THR A 154 -6.10 -8.52 1.12
C THR A 154 -5.98 -9.81 1.91
N THR A 155 -5.71 -10.95 1.26
CA THR A 155 -5.45 -12.22 1.94
C THR A 155 -4.15 -12.18 2.75
N VAL A 156 -3.07 -11.64 2.17
CA VAL A 156 -1.81 -11.41 2.89
C VAL A 156 -2.01 -10.45 4.06
N GLY A 157 -2.82 -9.39 3.87
CA GLY A 157 -3.23 -8.48 4.94
C GLY A 157 -3.89 -9.22 6.10
N CYS A 158 -4.83 -10.13 5.83
CA CYS A 158 -5.45 -10.97 6.86
C CYS A 158 -4.43 -11.88 7.57
N VAL A 159 -3.53 -12.50 6.82
CA VAL A 159 -2.46 -13.34 7.41
C VAL A 159 -1.57 -12.53 8.34
N PHE A 160 -1.25 -11.29 7.98
CA PHE A 160 -0.43 -10.40 8.81
C PHE A 160 -1.09 -10.03 10.14
N THR A 161 -2.43 -10.06 10.22
CA THR A 161 -3.16 -9.79 11.46
C THR A 161 -3.16 -10.99 12.43
N LEU A 162 -2.80 -12.17 11.97
CA LEU A 162 -2.73 -13.35 12.84
C LEU A 162 -1.59 -13.19 13.85
N PRO A 163 -1.80 -13.65 15.10
CA PRO A 163 -0.74 -13.65 16.09
C PRO A 163 0.43 -14.54 15.62
N GLU A 164 1.64 -14.10 15.90
CA GLU A 164 2.82 -14.92 15.62
C GLU A 164 2.75 -16.21 16.45
N LEU A 165 2.88 -17.33 15.77
CA LEU A 165 3.04 -18.61 16.47
C LEU A 165 4.38 -18.57 17.23
N LYS A 166 4.30 -18.68 18.54
CA LYS A 166 5.48 -18.75 19.40
C LYS A 166 6.11 -20.13 19.31
#